data_5a1e63b9fe0d00517be6e0141ac28921
#
_entry.id   5a1e63b9fe0d00517be6e0141ac28921
#
_cell.length_a   1.000
_cell.length_b   1.000
_cell.length_c   1.000
_cell.angle_alpha   90.00
_cell.angle_beta   90.00
_cell.angle_gamma   90.00
#
_symmetry.space_group_name_H-M   'P 1'
#
loop_
_entity.id
_entity.type
_entity.pdbx_description
1 polymer ?
#
loop_
_entity_poly.entity_id
_entity_poly.type
_entity_poly.pdbx_seq_one_letter_code
_entity_poly.pdbx_strand_id
1 'polypeptide(L)'
;MRTVVSVLFSPHKFLGGPGSSGVLIFDSSMYHSPTPDQPGGGTVDWTNPWGEYKYVDDIESREDGGTPGFMQAIRTALCIELKE
;
A
#
# COMPACT_ATOMS: atom_id res chain seq x y z
N MET A 1 18.90 1.78 18.23
CA MET A 1 19.27 2.19 16.86
C MET A 1 18.38 1.50 15.84
N ARG A 2 17.90 2.25 14.89
CA ARG A 2 17.08 1.70 13.83
C ARG A 2 17.98 1.17 12.72
N THR A 3 17.86 -0.10 12.39
CA THR A 3 18.70 -0.74 11.36
C THR A 3 17.92 -1.13 10.10
N VAL A 4 16.58 -1.17 10.17
CA VAL A 4 15.73 -1.50 9.03
C VAL A 4 14.80 -0.33 8.78
N VAL A 5 14.85 0.23 7.56
CA VAL A 5 14.03 1.39 7.17
C VAL A 5 12.91 1.00 6.22
N SER A 6 13.10 -0.04 5.44
CA SER A 6 12.03 -0.57 4.58
C SER A 6 12.27 -2.04 4.26
N VAL A 7 11.17 -2.75 4.03
CA VAL A 7 11.18 -4.16 3.61
C VAL A 7 10.16 -4.32 2.49
N LEU A 8 10.59 -4.94 1.39
CA LEU A 8 9.73 -5.26 0.26
C LEU A 8 9.83 -6.75 0.00
N PHE A 9 8.69 -7.45 -0.05
CA PHE A 9 8.72 -8.88 -0.34
C PHE A 9 7.48 -9.32 -1.14
N SER A 10 7.60 -10.51 -1.74
CA SER A 10 6.59 -11.07 -2.63
C SER A 10 6.08 -12.40 -2.07
N PRO A 11 4.97 -12.38 -1.33
CA PRO A 11 4.44 -13.62 -0.74
C PRO A 11 4.02 -14.70 -1.74
N HIS A 12 3.96 -14.40 -3.02
CA HIS A 12 3.62 -15.40 -4.04
C HIS A 12 4.59 -16.59 -4.05
N LYS A 13 5.76 -16.43 -3.45
CA LYS A 13 6.78 -17.50 -3.32
C LYS A 13 6.57 -18.35 -2.08
N PHE A 14 5.67 -17.96 -1.20
CA PHE A 14 5.33 -18.72 0.00
C PHE A 14 4.37 -19.85 -0.34
N LEU A 15 4.27 -20.81 0.55
CA LEU A 15 3.27 -21.88 0.42
C LEU A 15 1.86 -21.27 0.38
N GLY A 16 1.11 -21.58 -0.67
CA GLY A 16 -0.23 -21.00 -0.88
C GLY A 16 -0.23 -19.59 -1.43
N GLY A 17 0.94 -19.05 -1.80
CA GLY A 17 1.10 -17.65 -2.16
C GLY A 17 0.81 -17.22 -3.61
N PRO A 18 0.77 -18.10 -4.63
CA PRO A 18 0.49 -17.65 -5.99
C PRO A 18 -0.79 -16.81 -6.07
N GLY A 19 -0.70 -15.65 -6.71
CA GLY A 19 -1.82 -14.72 -6.81
C GLY A 19 -1.98 -13.79 -5.63
N SER A 20 -1.05 -13.81 -4.66
CA SER A 20 -1.10 -12.90 -3.51
C SER A 20 -0.51 -11.52 -3.85
N SER A 21 -0.88 -10.52 -3.06
CA SER A 21 -0.33 -9.17 -3.18
C SER A 21 1.10 -9.11 -2.65
N GLY A 22 1.91 -8.24 -3.27
CA GLY A 22 3.20 -7.85 -2.69
C GLY A 22 3.02 -7.06 -1.41
N VAL A 23 4.06 -6.96 -0.63
CA VAL A 23 4.06 -6.23 0.64
C VAL A 23 5.24 -5.28 0.69
N LEU A 24 4.97 -4.03 1.08
CA LEU A 24 5.99 -3.03 1.35
C LEU A 24 5.77 -2.50 2.76
N ILE A 25 6.78 -2.64 3.60
CA ILE A 25 6.78 -2.11 4.97
C ILE A 25 7.88 -1.08 5.04
N PHE A 26 7.56 0.14 5.49
CA PHE A 26 8.57 1.19 5.58
C PHE A 26 8.30 2.09 6.78
N ASP A 27 9.34 2.84 7.16
CA ASP A 27 9.25 3.82 8.22
C ASP A 27 8.62 5.09 7.65
N SER A 28 7.51 5.54 8.24
CA SER A 28 6.79 6.72 7.76
C SER A 28 7.65 7.98 7.77
N SER A 29 8.69 8.03 8.61
CA SER A 29 9.61 9.18 8.66
C SER A 29 10.41 9.36 7.36
N MET A 30 10.47 8.34 6.53
CA MET A 30 11.15 8.40 5.23
C MET A 30 10.26 8.93 4.11
N TYR A 31 8.97 9.07 4.36
CA TYR A 31 8.00 9.52 3.37
C TYR A 31 7.74 11.00 3.53
N HIS A 32 8.12 11.78 2.54
CA HIS A 32 8.02 13.24 2.59
C HIS A 32 7.17 13.85 1.47
N SER A 33 6.65 13.03 0.58
CA SER A 33 5.90 13.53 -0.57
C SER A 33 4.47 13.92 -0.18
N PRO A 34 4.02 15.14 -0.52
CA PRO A 34 2.62 15.51 -0.32
C PRO A 34 1.68 14.94 -1.37
N THR A 35 2.23 14.39 -2.45
CA THR A 35 1.49 13.88 -3.60
C THR A 35 1.81 12.40 -3.77
N PRO A 36 0.79 11.54 -4.00
CA PRO A 36 1.05 10.13 -4.24
C PRO A 36 1.81 9.92 -5.55
N ASP A 37 2.59 8.85 -5.60
CA ASP A 37 3.34 8.47 -6.81
C ASP A 37 2.38 8.12 -7.94
N GLN A 38 1.31 7.41 -7.64
CA GLN A 38 0.28 7.01 -8.61
C GLN A 38 -1.09 7.42 -8.10
N PRO A 39 -1.57 8.64 -8.42
CA PRO A 39 -2.90 9.09 -8.02
C PRO A 39 -4.00 8.21 -8.63
N GLY A 40 -5.08 8.03 -7.87
CA GLY A 40 -6.21 7.25 -8.35
C GLY A 40 -7.37 7.33 -7.39
N GLY A 41 -8.38 6.49 -7.60
CA GLY A 41 -9.55 6.45 -6.73
C GLY A 41 -9.16 6.17 -5.29
N GLY A 42 -9.76 6.91 -4.37
CA GLY A 42 -9.52 6.74 -2.93
C GLY A 42 -8.32 7.50 -2.39
N THR A 43 -7.52 8.15 -3.24
CA THR A 43 -6.33 8.90 -2.79
C THR A 43 -6.62 10.33 -2.41
N VAL A 44 -7.83 10.81 -2.70
CA VAL A 44 -8.24 12.19 -2.42
C VAL A 44 -9.41 12.24 -1.46
N ASP A 45 -9.47 13.30 -0.65
CA ASP A 45 -10.64 13.60 0.18
C ASP A 45 -11.73 14.24 -0.68
N TRP A 46 -11.33 15.13 -1.58
CA TRP A 46 -12.25 15.80 -2.49
C TRP A 46 -11.51 16.36 -3.71
N THR A 47 -12.27 16.53 -4.79
CA THR A 47 -11.81 17.25 -5.98
C THR A 47 -12.97 18.12 -6.49
N ASN A 48 -12.68 19.03 -7.42
CA ASN A 48 -13.70 19.83 -8.09
C ASN A 48 -13.36 20.03 -9.56
N PRO A 49 -14.30 20.53 -10.37
CA PRO A 49 -14.05 20.72 -11.81
C PRO A 49 -13.08 21.86 -12.14
N TRP A 50 -12.69 22.66 -11.15
CA TRP A 50 -11.84 23.84 -11.36
C TRP A 50 -10.36 23.55 -11.07
N GLY A 51 -9.99 22.28 -10.93
CA GLY A 51 -8.60 21.88 -10.75
C GLY A 51 -8.13 21.89 -9.29
N GLU A 52 -9.02 22.05 -8.35
CA GLU A 52 -8.68 21.98 -6.92
C GLU A 52 -8.91 20.57 -6.39
N TYR A 53 -8.07 20.17 -5.43
CA TYR A 53 -8.15 18.84 -4.83
C TYR A 53 -7.43 18.83 -3.49
N LYS A 54 -7.75 17.82 -2.69
CA LYS A 54 -7.02 17.56 -1.44
C LYS A 54 -6.79 16.05 -1.32
N TYR A 55 -5.53 15.65 -1.25
CA TYR A 55 -5.19 14.24 -1.01
C TYR A 55 -5.44 13.87 0.44
N VAL A 56 -5.75 12.58 0.68
CA VAL A 56 -5.95 12.08 2.04
C VAL A 56 -4.64 12.21 2.84
N ASP A 57 -4.76 12.42 4.14
CA ASP A 57 -3.59 12.60 5.00
C ASP A 57 -2.88 11.29 5.31
N ASP A 58 -3.60 10.19 5.39
CA ASP A 58 -3.03 8.88 5.67
C ASP A 58 -2.14 8.42 4.52
N ILE A 59 -0.86 8.16 4.81
CA ILE A 59 0.13 7.80 3.80
C ILE A 59 -0.27 6.51 3.07
N GLU A 60 -0.72 5.52 3.80
CA GLU A 60 -1.10 4.23 3.24
C GLU A 60 -2.23 4.37 2.23
N SER A 61 -3.29 5.08 2.60
CA SER A 61 -4.44 5.33 1.73
C SER A 61 -4.07 6.21 0.54
N ARG A 62 -3.20 7.19 0.76
CA ARG A 62 -2.79 8.13 -0.29
C ARG A 62 -1.96 7.45 -1.37
N GLU A 63 -1.15 6.43 -1.01
CA GLU A 63 -0.31 5.71 -1.96
C GLU A 63 -1.00 4.50 -2.57
N ASP A 64 -2.24 4.21 -2.18
CA ASP A 64 -2.98 3.04 -2.64
C ASP A 64 -4.13 3.46 -3.56
N GLY A 65 -3.78 3.82 -4.80
CA GLY A 65 -4.76 4.32 -5.77
C GLY A 65 -5.59 3.23 -6.43
N GLY A 66 -6.90 3.48 -6.53
CA GLY A 66 -7.83 2.57 -7.19
C GLY A 66 -8.46 1.56 -6.24
N THR A 67 -9.26 0.68 -6.80
CA THR A 67 -9.91 -0.38 -6.01
C THR A 67 -8.87 -1.44 -5.63
N PRO A 68 -8.70 -1.72 -4.33
CA PRO A 68 -7.71 -2.70 -3.91
C PRO A 68 -8.10 -4.12 -4.29
N GLY A 69 -7.11 -4.97 -4.47
CA GLY A 69 -7.31 -6.40 -4.71
C GLY A 69 -7.60 -7.11 -3.39
N PHE A 70 -8.87 -7.16 -2.99
CA PHE A 70 -9.27 -7.71 -1.70
C PHE A 70 -8.85 -9.17 -1.52
N MET A 71 -9.11 -9.99 -2.54
CA MET A 71 -8.79 -11.42 -2.46
C MET A 71 -7.28 -11.66 -2.41
N GLN A 72 -6.52 -10.87 -3.16
CA GLN A 72 -5.07 -10.95 -3.16
C GLN A 72 -4.49 -10.59 -1.79
N ALA A 73 -5.04 -9.54 -1.16
CA ALA A 73 -4.60 -9.12 0.18
C ALA A 73 -4.93 -10.17 1.24
N ILE A 74 -6.11 -10.76 1.17
CA ILE A 74 -6.52 -11.84 2.08
C ILE A 74 -5.59 -13.05 1.91
N ARG A 75 -5.28 -13.41 0.68
CA ARG A 75 -4.36 -14.52 0.39
C ARG A 75 -2.98 -14.26 0.98
N THR A 76 -2.48 -13.03 0.87
CA THR A 76 -1.21 -12.63 1.47
C THR A 76 -1.22 -12.87 2.98
N ALA A 77 -2.27 -12.42 3.65
CA ALA A 77 -2.40 -12.60 5.10
C ALA A 77 -2.42 -14.07 5.49
N LEU A 78 -3.16 -14.89 4.74
CA LEU A 78 -3.25 -16.33 5.02
C LEU A 78 -1.91 -17.03 4.79
N CYS A 79 -1.15 -16.63 3.76
CA CYS A 79 0.18 -17.19 3.49
C CYS A 79 1.15 -16.89 4.62
N ILE A 80 1.12 -15.67 5.16
CA ILE A 80 1.96 -15.26 6.27
C ILE A 80 1.59 -16.05 7.53
N GLU A 81 0.31 -16.21 7.81
CA GLU A 81 -0.18 -16.98 8.94
C GLU A 81 0.24 -18.44 8.83
N LEU A 82 0.14 -19.03 7.65
CA LEU A 82 0.54 -20.42 7.41
C LEU A 82 2.04 -20.62 7.63
N LYS A 83 2.85 -19.61 7.29
CA LYS A 83 4.30 -19.68 7.45
C LYS A 83 4.73 -19.65 8.93
N GLU A 84 3.96 -19.01 9.76
CA GLU A 84 4.24 -18.97 11.21
C GLU A 84 3.96 -20.32 11.85
#